data_b4190399cdabd93797123acbe613581a
#
_entry.id   b4190399cdabd93797123acbe613581a
#
_cell.length_a   1.000
_cell.length_b   1.000
_cell.length_c   1.000
_cell.angle_alpha   90.00
_cell.angle_beta   90.00
_cell.angle_gamma   90.00
#
_symmetry.space_group_name_H-M   'P 1'
#
loop_
_entity.id
_entity.type
_entity.pdbx_description
1 polymer ?
#
loop_
_entity_poly.entity_id
_entity_poly.type
_entity_poly.pdbx_seq_one_letter_code
_entity_poly.pdbx_strand_id
1 'polypeptide(L)'
;MQISSSPLASRVLSPELESMRVKIEQWAREYGLDFFETIFEMLDYEEMNMVAAYGGFPNRYPHWKFGMEYERLTKSYAYGLHKIYEMVINNDPCYAYLLECNHALDQKLVMAHVYGHCDFFKNNIWFSKTNRKMMDIMANHATKIRKVIDRHGLEAVESFLDRCLSLEDLIDRHSPFIQRRSKPLAADHEVNTVSRISSSDYMDDYINPPDFLAREKLKLDQEKRRRKHFPEEPHRDVMQFLIEYAPLEDWQSDILSMIRDEAYYFAPQAQTKIMNEGWATYWHAKIMTERALTDAEIIDFADHHSGTVAMHPGQINPYKLGFELWKDIEERWNKGKFGKDYEECDDWQTKKNWNRHLGLGR
;
A
#
# COMPACT_ATOMS: atom_id res chain seq x y z
N MET A 1 -11.65 -33.08 -10.45
CA MET A 1 -12.27 -32.02 -11.25
C MET A 1 -11.14 -31.32 -12.00
N GLN A 2 -10.98 -31.58 -13.28
CA GLN A 2 -9.94 -30.96 -14.10
C GLN A 2 -10.37 -29.50 -14.32
N ILE A 3 -9.67 -28.57 -13.68
CA ILE A 3 -9.79 -27.15 -13.99
C ILE A 3 -9.15 -26.99 -15.37
N SER A 4 -10.00 -26.76 -16.35
CA SER A 4 -9.59 -26.40 -17.70
C SER A 4 -8.72 -25.14 -17.57
N SER A 5 -7.44 -25.29 -17.82
CA SER A 5 -6.51 -24.19 -17.97
C SER A 5 -6.74 -23.55 -19.36
N SER A 6 -7.86 -22.87 -19.51
CA SER A 6 -7.97 -21.89 -20.58
C SER A 6 -7.08 -20.71 -20.18
N PRO A 7 -6.09 -20.32 -20.96
CA PRO A 7 -5.37 -19.09 -20.67
C PRO A 7 -6.41 -17.98 -20.64
N LEU A 8 -6.37 -17.12 -19.61
CA LEU A 8 -7.13 -15.87 -19.56
C LEU A 8 -6.94 -15.19 -20.90
N ALA A 9 -7.92 -15.35 -21.79
CA ALA A 9 -7.92 -14.64 -23.05
C ALA A 9 -8.04 -13.17 -22.65
N SER A 10 -7.02 -12.37 -22.90
CA SER A 10 -7.03 -10.93 -22.69
C SER A 10 -8.34 -10.39 -23.26
N ARG A 11 -9.30 -10.10 -22.43
CA ARG A 11 -10.61 -9.57 -22.83
C ARG A 11 -10.42 -8.07 -23.03
N VAL A 12 -10.12 -7.74 -24.28
CA VAL A 12 -9.96 -6.38 -24.74
C VAL A 12 -11.28 -5.63 -24.55
N LEU A 13 -11.20 -4.38 -24.15
CA LEU A 13 -12.36 -3.49 -24.09
C LEU A 13 -13.07 -3.43 -25.45
N SER A 14 -14.39 -3.29 -25.43
CA SER A 14 -15.12 -3.00 -26.67
C SER A 14 -14.61 -1.68 -27.28
N PRO A 15 -14.71 -1.49 -28.61
CA PRO A 15 -14.26 -0.24 -29.24
C PRO A 15 -14.90 1.02 -28.66
N GLU A 16 -16.13 0.92 -28.18
CA GLU A 16 -16.86 2.00 -27.52
C GLU A 16 -16.26 2.33 -26.14
N LEU A 17 -16.01 1.30 -25.34
CA LEU A 17 -15.38 1.46 -24.00
C LEU A 17 -13.93 1.94 -24.14
N GLU A 18 -13.20 1.46 -25.14
CA GLU A 18 -11.83 1.93 -25.40
C GLU A 18 -11.82 3.42 -25.82
N SER A 19 -12.75 3.84 -26.67
CA SER A 19 -12.90 5.25 -27.02
C SER A 19 -13.23 6.10 -25.80
N MET A 20 -14.05 5.58 -24.89
CA MET A 20 -14.39 6.26 -23.65
C MET A 20 -13.20 6.33 -22.68
N ARG A 21 -12.47 5.22 -22.53
CA ARG A 21 -11.25 5.15 -21.73
C ARG A 21 -10.24 6.23 -22.15
N VAL A 22 -9.98 6.33 -23.46
CA VAL A 22 -9.05 7.34 -24.00
C VAL A 22 -9.51 8.76 -23.66
N LYS A 23 -10.79 9.06 -23.75
CA LYS A 23 -11.33 10.38 -23.37
C LYS A 23 -11.16 10.66 -21.90
N ILE A 24 -11.51 9.69 -21.04
CA ILE A 24 -11.40 9.83 -19.58
C ILE A 24 -9.93 10.01 -19.17
N GLU A 25 -9.00 9.24 -19.78
CA GLU A 25 -7.58 9.42 -19.58
C GLU A 25 -7.12 10.84 -19.95
N GLN A 26 -7.53 11.32 -21.10
CA GLN A 26 -7.20 12.68 -21.52
C GLN A 26 -7.71 13.72 -20.53
N TRP A 27 -8.96 13.64 -20.10
CA TRP A 27 -9.54 14.56 -19.12
C TRP A 27 -8.83 14.50 -17.77
N ALA A 28 -8.50 13.28 -17.30
CA ALA A 28 -7.74 13.11 -16.07
C ALA A 28 -6.38 13.84 -16.15
N ARG A 29 -5.66 13.70 -17.27
CA ARG A 29 -4.39 14.41 -17.50
C ARG A 29 -4.58 15.93 -17.65
N GLU A 30 -5.64 16.40 -18.28
CA GLU A 30 -5.99 17.83 -18.37
C GLU A 30 -6.26 18.44 -17.00
N TYR A 31 -6.81 17.67 -16.07
CA TYR A 31 -6.97 18.07 -14.66
C TYR A 31 -5.67 18.01 -13.85
N GLY A 32 -4.58 17.50 -14.41
CA GLY A 32 -3.27 17.44 -13.80
C GLY A 32 -2.97 16.15 -13.04
N LEU A 33 -3.77 15.08 -13.18
CA LEU A 33 -3.42 13.78 -12.63
C LEU A 33 -2.20 13.21 -13.35
N ASP A 34 -1.29 12.63 -12.56
CA ASP A 34 -0.05 12.02 -13.04
C ASP A 34 0.04 10.55 -12.59
N PHE A 35 -0.14 9.64 -13.53
CA PHE A 35 -0.20 8.21 -13.28
C PHE A 35 0.64 7.42 -14.30
N PHE A 36 1.01 6.18 -13.94
CA PHE A 36 1.64 5.23 -14.86
C PHE A 36 0.64 4.79 -15.92
N GLU A 37 1.13 4.17 -16.99
CA GLU A 37 0.28 3.49 -17.95
C GLU A 37 -0.71 2.58 -17.20
N THR A 38 -1.98 2.63 -17.59
CA THR A 38 -3.04 1.84 -16.94
C THR A 38 -3.69 0.93 -17.98
N ILE A 39 -3.57 -0.35 -17.73
CA ILE A 39 -4.13 -1.41 -18.59
C ILE A 39 -5.47 -1.83 -17.98
N PHE A 40 -6.53 -1.72 -18.75
CA PHE A 40 -7.87 -2.16 -18.37
C PHE A 40 -8.18 -3.50 -19.01
N GLU A 41 -8.65 -4.46 -18.21
CA GLU A 41 -9.09 -5.77 -18.64
C GLU A 41 -10.53 -6.02 -18.19
N MET A 42 -11.33 -6.64 -19.07
CA MET A 42 -12.70 -7.04 -18.74
C MET A 42 -12.69 -8.45 -18.15
N LEU A 43 -13.32 -8.62 -17.01
CA LEU A 43 -13.50 -9.90 -16.36
C LEU A 43 -14.99 -10.25 -16.23
N ASP A 44 -15.29 -11.52 -16.36
CA ASP A 44 -16.59 -12.00 -15.94
C ASP A 44 -16.70 -12.04 -14.40
N TYR A 45 -17.86 -12.38 -13.92
CA TYR A 45 -18.15 -12.42 -12.49
C TYR A 45 -17.29 -13.44 -11.72
N GLU A 46 -17.05 -14.63 -12.29
CA GLU A 46 -16.30 -15.70 -11.62
C GLU A 46 -14.81 -15.31 -11.55
N GLU A 47 -14.27 -14.79 -12.65
CA GLU A 47 -12.90 -14.28 -12.74
C GLU A 47 -12.68 -13.10 -11.78
N MET A 48 -13.62 -12.16 -11.71
CA MET A 48 -13.56 -11.02 -10.79
C MET A 48 -13.52 -11.47 -9.33
N ASN A 49 -14.37 -12.41 -8.95
CA ASN A 49 -14.37 -12.97 -7.59
C ASN A 49 -13.06 -13.72 -7.29
N MET A 50 -12.50 -14.45 -8.26
CA MET A 50 -11.23 -15.14 -8.10
C MET A 50 -10.08 -14.15 -7.87
N VAL A 51 -9.97 -13.12 -8.71
CA VAL A 51 -8.95 -12.08 -8.56
C VAL A 51 -9.12 -11.33 -7.24
N ALA A 52 -10.33 -11.01 -6.84
CA ALA A 52 -10.62 -10.37 -5.56
C ALA A 52 -10.24 -11.26 -4.36
N ALA A 53 -10.55 -12.56 -4.42
CA ALA A 53 -10.14 -13.52 -3.38
C ALA A 53 -8.61 -13.60 -3.24
N TYR A 54 -7.89 -13.37 -4.33
CA TYR A 54 -6.43 -13.33 -4.36
C TYR A 54 -5.84 -11.94 -4.00
N GLY A 55 -6.68 -11.02 -3.54
CA GLY A 55 -6.24 -9.66 -3.17
C GLY A 55 -5.87 -8.78 -4.38
N GLY A 56 -6.50 -9.01 -5.53
CA GLY A 56 -6.27 -8.26 -6.76
C GLY A 56 -5.30 -8.93 -7.75
N PHE A 57 -4.64 -10.01 -7.38
CA PHE A 57 -3.65 -10.66 -8.24
C PHE A 57 -4.21 -11.88 -8.97
N PRO A 58 -3.88 -12.10 -10.26
CA PRO A 58 -4.37 -13.24 -11.02
C PRO A 58 -3.75 -14.58 -10.59
N ASN A 59 -2.61 -14.55 -9.93
CA ASN A 59 -1.87 -15.72 -9.49
C ASN A 59 -1.48 -15.65 -8.03
N ARG A 60 -1.84 -16.70 -7.26
CA ARG A 60 -1.44 -16.89 -5.86
C ARG A 60 -1.01 -18.35 -5.64
N TYR A 61 -0.32 -18.58 -4.54
CA TYR A 61 -0.03 -19.93 -4.06
C TYR A 61 -1.30 -20.61 -3.53
N PRO A 62 -1.36 -21.95 -3.54
CA PRO A 62 -2.50 -22.68 -2.95
C PRO A 62 -2.57 -22.44 -1.44
N HIS A 63 -3.74 -22.02 -0.96
CA HIS A 63 -4.01 -21.85 0.46
C HIS A 63 -5.54 -21.82 0.70
N TRP A 64 -6.02 -22.43 1.77
CA TRP A 64 -7.44 -22.53 2.11
C TRP A 64 -8.12 -21.15 2.26
N LYS A 65 -7.39 -20.14 2.76
CA LYS A 65 -7.85 -18.74 2.92
C LYS A 65 -8.46 -18.19 1.63
N PHE A 66 -7.83 -18.42 0.50
CA PHE A 66 -8.31 -17.90 -0.79
C PHE A 66 -9.57 -18.59 -1.26
N GLY A 67 -9.69 -19.91 -1.05
CA GLY A 67 -10.91 -20.66 -1.36
C GLY A 67 -12.10 -20.21 -0.50
N MET A 68 -11.87 -19.99 0.79
CA MET A 68 -12.89 -19.47 1.70
C MET A 68 -13.34 -18.06 1.31
N GLU A 69 -12.41 -17.19 0.93
CA GLU A 69 -12.73 -15.84 0.49
C GLU A 69 -13.52 -15.83 -0.83
N TYR A 70 -13.13 -16.68 -1.78
CA TYR A 70 -13.88 -16.86 -3.02
C TYR A 70 -15.34 -17.30 -2.75
N GLU A 71 -15.54 -18.29 -1.88
CA GLU A 71 -16.87 -18.72 -1.47
C GLU A 71 -17.68 -17.61 -0.80
N ARG A 72 -17.03 -16.82 0.06
CA ARG A 72 -17.66 -15.68 0.73
C ARG A 72 -18.13 -14.63 -0.29
N LEU A 73 -17.28 -14.27 -1.22
CA LEU A 73 -17.58 -13.28 -2.27
C LEU A 73 -18.71 -13.78 -3.18
N THR A 74 -18.63 -15.03 -3.63
CA THR A 74 -19.64 -15.66 -4.50
C THR A 74 -21.02 -15.67 -3.83
N LYS A 75 -21.09 -16.05 -2.56
CA LYS A 75 -22.34 -16.04 -1.80
C LYS A 75 -22.85 -14.61 -1.57
N SER A 76 -21.98 -13.68 -1.21
CA SER A 76 -22.35 -12.28 -1.01
C SER A 76 -22.98 -11.66 -2.26
N TYR A 77 -22.42 -11.93 -3.42
CA TYR A 77 -22.97 -11.50 -4.70
C TYR A 77 -24.31 -12.18 -5.00
N ALA A 78 -24.40 -13.51 -4.87
CA ALA A 78 -25.63 -14.26 -5.14
C ALA A 78 -26.82 -13.78 -4.31
N TYR A 79 -26.57 -13.27 -3.10
CA TYR A 79 -27.59 -12.66 -2.24
C TYR A 79 -27.76 -11.14 -2.50
N GLY A 80 -27.08 -10.55 -3.47
CA GLY A 80 -27.15 -9.11 -3.78
C GLY A 80 -26.61 -8.20 -2.69
N LEU A 81 -25.79 -8.73 -1.78
CA LEU A 81 -25.24 -7.99 -0.64
C LEU A 81 -24.02 -7.18 -1.01
N HIS A 82 -23.29 -7.58 -2.04
CA HIS A 82 -22.05 -6.94 -2.45
C HIS A 82 -21.80 -7.17 -3.95
N LYS A 83 -21.30 -6.13 -4.61
CA LYS A 83 -20.85 -6.20 -6.01
C LYS A 83 -19.46 -5.57 -6.08
N ILE A 84 -18.53 -6.27 -6.72
CA ILE A 84 -17.20 -5.72 -6.98
C ILE A 84 -17.27 -5.02 -8.33
N TYR A 85 -17.09 -3.71 -8.32
CA TYR A 85 -17.14 -2.90 -9.54
C TYR A 85 -15.80 -2.87 -10.26
N GLU A 86 -14.70 -2.81 -9.50
CA GLU A 86 -13.33 -2.75 -9.99
C GLU A 86 -12.34 -3.38 -9.01
N MET A 87 -11.18 -3.74 -9.57
CA MET A 87 -9.98 -4.03 -8.82
C MET A 87 -8.82 -3.31 -9.51
N VAL A 88 -8.00 -2.58 -8.75
CA VAL A 88 -6.84 -1.88 -9.28
C VAL A 88 -5.57 -2.30 -8.53
N ILE A 89 -4.52 -2.58 -9.30
CA ILE A 89 -3.23 -3.05 -8.77
C ILE A 89 -2.20 -1.96 -8.92
N ASN A 90 -1.57 -1.60 -7.78
CA ASN A 90 -0.44 -0.68 -7.72
C ASN A 90 0.82 -1.34 -8.33
N ASN A 91 0.97 -1.22 -9.63
CA ASN A 91 2.07 -1.77 -10.43
C ASN A 91 2.48 -0.75 -11.50
N ASP A 92 3.54 -1.00 -12.24
CA ASP A 92 3.94 -0.21 -13.39
C ASP A 92 4.22 -1.16 -14.57
N PRO A 93 3.30 -1.22 -15.56
CA PRO A 93 2.02 -0.49 -15.67
C PRO A 93 1.00 -0.90 -14.59
N CYS A 94 0.06 0.00 -14.24
CA CYS A 94 -1.08 -0.33 -13.39
C CYS A 94 -2.04 -1.28 -14.13
N TYR A 95 -2.65 -2.22 -13.40
CA TYR A 95 -3.69 -3.08 -13.95
C TYR A 95 -5.02 -2.78 -13.27
N ALA A 96 -6.07 -2.66 -14.05
CA ALA A 96 -7.42 -2.44 -13.56
C ALA A 96 -8.39 -3.43 -14.19
N TYR A 97 -9.15 -4.13 -13.38
CA TYR A 97 -10.14 -5.10 -13.83
C TYR A 97 -11.53 -4.50 -13.73
N LEU A 98 -12.27 -4.58 -14.82
CA LEU A 98 -13.65 -4.11 -14.93
C LEU A 98 -14.59 -5.31 -15.01
N LEU A 99 -15.72 -5.24 -14.35
CA LEU A 99 -16.73 -6.28 -14.39
C LEU A 99 -17.60 -6.14 -15.66
N GLU A 100 -17.66 -7.19 -16.49
CA GLU A 100 -18.36 -7.19 -17.79
C GLU A 100 -19.85 -6.83 -17.67
N CYS A 101 -20.54 -7.27 -16.62
CA CYS A 101 -21.96 -7.01 -16.44
C CYS A 101 -22.31 -5.62 -15.89
N ASN A 102 -21.34 -4.72 -15.73
CA ASN A 102 -21.62 -3.34 -15.35
C ASN A 102 -22.24 -2.56 -16.50
N HIS A 103 -23.16 -1.66 -16.17
CA HIS A 103 -23.72 -0.72 -17.17
C HIS A 103 -22.64 0.25 -17.70
N ALA A 104 -22.87 0.79 -18.89
CA ALA A 104 -21.91 1.72 -19.50
C ALA A 104 -21.60 2.94 -18.63
N LEU A 105 -22.57 3.43 -17.87
CA LEU A 105 -22.39 4.52 -16.90
C LEU A 105 -21.44 4.11 -15.78
N ASP A 106 -21.63 2.91 -15.22
CA ASP A 106 -20.74 2.36 -14.17
C ASP A 106 -19.31 2.20 -14.70
N GLN A 107 -19.17 1.71 -15.96
CA GLN A 107 -17.84 1.59 -16.57
C GLN A 107 -17.13 2.94 -16.69
N LYS A 108 -17.84 4.00 -17.08
CA LYS A 108 -17.28 5.36 -17.14
C LYS A 108 -16.84 5.84 -15.75
N LEU A 109 -17.71 5.68 -14.75
CA LEU A 109 -17.44 6.07 -13.37
C LEU A 109 -16.21 5.33 -12.82
N VAL A 110 -16.18 4.02 -13.02
CA VAL A 110 -15.08 3.16 -12.57
C VAL A 110 -13.76 3.55 -13.23
N MET A 111 -13.73 3.78 -14.54
CA MET A 111 -12.52 4.23 -15.23
C MET A 111 -11.99 5.53 -14.66
N ALA A 112 -12.85 6.51 -14.42
CA ALA A 112 -12.46 7.79 -13.80
C ALA A 112 -11.94 7.59 -12.37
N HIS A 113 -12.57 6.70 -11.59
CA HIS A 113 -12.16 6.34 -10.24
C HIS A 113 -10.78 5.66 -10.21
N VAL A 114 -10.55 4.74 -11.12
CA VAL A 114 -9.26 4.04 -11.28
C VAL A 114 -8.12 5.02 -11.58
N TYR A 115 -8.31 6.00 -12.45
CA TYR A 115 -7.26 7.01 -12.70
C TYR A 115 -6.96 7.84 -11.45
N GLY A 116 -7.95 8.12 -10.60
CA GLY A 116 -7.72 8.72 -9.30
C GLY A 116 -6.83 7.85 -8.39
N HIS A 117 -7.09 6.54 -8.33
CA HIS A 117 -6.24 5.61 -7.59
C HIS A 117 -4.83 5.52 -8.17
N CYS A 118 -4.69 5.45 -9.49
CA CYS A 118 -3.37 5.36 -10.14
C CYS A 118 -2.51 6.61 -9.90
N ASP A 119 -3.13 7.81 -9.92
CA ASP A 119 -2.46 9.06 -9.52
C ASP A 119 -2.01 9.01 -8.06
N PHE A 120 -2.89 8.58 -7.16
CA PHE A 120 -2.56 8.44 -5.75
C PHE A 120 -1.41 7.44 -5.51
N PHE A 121 -1.41 6.29 -6.18
CA PHE A 121 -0.33 5.31 -6.08
C PHE A 121 1.02 5.86 -6.52
N LYS A 122 1.05 6.64 -7.58
CA LYS A 122 2.30 7.20 -8.11
C LYS A 122 2.87 8.28 -7.22
N ASN A 123 2.03 9.17 -6.69
CA ASN A 123 2.45 10.42 -6.07
C ASN A 123 2.42 10.41 -4.54
N ASN A 124 1.75 9.44 -3.91
CA ASN A 124 1.71 9.35 -2.45
C ASN A 124 3.01 8.76 -1.88
N ILE A 125 3.53 9.40 -0.81
CA ILE A 125 4.80 9.02 -0.20
C ILE A 125 4.81 7.56 0.32
N TRP A 126 3.71 7.08 0.89
CA TRP A 126 3.64 5.72 1.42
C TRP A 126 3.76 4.66 0.33
N PHE A 127 3.26 4.95 -0.87
CA PHE A 127 3.39 4.06 -2.03
C PHE A 127 4.74 4.17 -2.72
N SER A 128 5.53 5.22 -2.48
CA SER A 128 6.80 5.45 -3.17
C SER A 128 7.84 4.35 -2.99
N LYS A 129 7.73 3.57 -1.90
CA LYS A 129 8.64 2.46 -1.57
C LYS A 129 8.06 1.09 -1.88
N THR A 130 6.82 1.01 -2.38
CA THR A 130 6.24 -0.26 -2.80
C THR A 130 6.89 -0.77 -4.07
N ASN A 131 6.93 -2.10 -4.21
CA ASN A 131 7.46 -2.71 -5.43
C ASN A 131 6.48 -2.56 -6.59
N ARG A 132 6.90 -1.89 -7.66
CA ARG A 132 6.09 -1.65 -8.87
C ARG A 132 6.03 -2.84 -9.84
N LYS A 133 6.69 -3.95 -9.51
CA LYS A 133 6.65 -5.21 -10.27
C LYS A 133 5.98 -6.33 -9.46
N MET A 134 5.04 -5.96 -8.60
CA MET A 134 4.43 -6.91 -7.67
C MET A 134 3.62 -8.00 -8.37
N MET A 135 3.09 -7.75 -9.55
CA MET A 135 2.44 -8.79 -10.40
C MET A 135 3.39 -9.96 -10.66
N ASP A 136 4.60 -9.66 -11.12
CA ASP A 136 5.62 -10.68 -11.41
C ASP A 136 6.12 -11.37 -10.13
N ILE A 137 6.26 -10.60 -9.05
CA ILE A 137 6.71 -11.12 -7.76
C ILE A 137 5.70 -12.09 -7.19
N MET A 138 4.40 -11.76 -7.20
CA MET A 138 3.34 -12.66 -6.73
C MET A 138 3.30 -13.97 -7.54
N ALA A 139 3.47 -13.90 -8.85
CA ALA A 139 3.56 -15.09 -9.69
C ALA A 139 4.80 -15.95 -9.36
N ASN A 140 5.93 -15.31 -9.08
CA ASN A 140 7.16 -15.97 -8.65
C ASN A 140 7.00 -16.61 -7.26
N HIS A 141 6.37 -15.91 -6.29
CA HIS A 141 6.04 -16.46 -4.97
C HIS A 141 5.16 -17.69 -5.11
N ALA A 142 4.09 -17.59 -5.91
CA ALA A 142 3.21 -18.73 -6.17
C ALA A 142 3.96 -19.94 -6.72
N THR A 143 4.88 -19.72 -7.66
CA THR A 143 5.69 -20.79 -8.26
C THR A 143 6.67 -21.39 -7.26
N LYS A 144 7.36 -20.58 -6.46
CA LYS A 144 8.29 -21.05 -5.43
C LYS A 144 7.57 -21.86 -4.36
N ILE A 145 6.46 -21.38 -3.85
CA ILE A 145 5.68 -22.06 -2.80
C ILE A 145 5.14 -23.39 -3.34
N ARG A 146 4.65 -23.47 -4.60
CA ARG A 146 4.25 -24.77 -5.20
C ARG A 146 5.40 -25.77 -5.22
N LYS A 147 6.62 -25.35 -5.57
CA LYS A 147 7.80 -26.21 -5.53
C LYS A 147 8.16 -26.67 -4.10
N VAL A 148 7.91 -25.84 -3.10
CA VAL A 148 8.09 -26.22 -1.69
C VAL A 148 7.02 -27.25 -1.28
N ILE A 149 5.76 -27.06 -1.69
CA ILE A 149 4.67 -28.01 -1.48
C ILE A 149 5.00 -29.39 -2.09
N ASP A 150 5.55 -29.41 -3.32
CA ASP A 150 5.95 -30.64 -3.99
C ASP A 150 7.02 -31.42 -3.21
N ARG A 151 7.88 -30.74 -2.44
CA ARG A 151 8.97 -31.34 -1.67
C ARG A 151 8.59 -31.71 -0.24
N HIS A 152 7.81 -30.89 0.43
CA HIS A 152 7.53 -31.00 1.87
C HIS A 152 6.08 -31.41 2.17
N GLY A 153 5.22 -31.45 1.15
CA GLY A 153 3.78 -31.75 1.28
C GLY A 153 2.95 -30.52 1.59
N LEU A 154 1.67 -30.58 1.18
CA LEU A 154 0.73 -29.46 1.32
C LEU A 154 0.48 -29.10 2.78
N GLU A 155 0.21 -30.09 3.64
CA GLU A 155 -0.16 -29.86 5.04
C GLU A 155 0.92 -29.13 5.84
N ALA A 156 2.19 -29.54 5.67
CA ALA A 156 3.30 -28.92 6.36
C ALA A 156 3.51 -27.45 5.93
N VAL A 157 3.43 -27.20 4.61
CA VAL A 157 3.62 -25.86 4.05
C VAL A 157 2.43 -24.95 4.39
N GLU A 158 1.20 -25.43 4.28
CA GLU A 158 0.00 -24.66 4.59
C GLU A 158 -0.05 -24.29 6.08
N SER A 159 0.26 -25.25 6.97
CA SER A 159 0.38 -24.98 8.42
C SER A 159 1.45 -23.91 8.74
N PHE A 160 2.55 -23.90 7.98
CA PHE A 160 3.58 -22.86 8.16
C PHE A 160 3.13 -21.51 7.60
N LEU A 161 2.46 -21.50 6.45
CA LEU A 161 1.85 -20.30 5.87
C LEU A 161 0.83 -19.66 6.83
N ASP A 162 -0.02 -20.46 7.50
CA ASP A 162 -0.95 -19.96 8.50
C ASP A 162 -0.24 -19.18 9.62
N ARG A 163 0.90 -19.70 10.09
CA ARG A 163 1.73 -19.02 11.09
C ARG A 163 2.31 -17.72 10.55
N CYS A 164 2.82 -17.72 9.33
CA CYS A 164 3.37 -16.50 8.71
C CYS A 164 2.29 -15.45 8.49
N LEU A 165 1.11 -15.83 7.98
CA LEU A 165 -0.01 -14.93 7.75
C LEU A 165 -0.57 -14.35 9.05
N SER A 166 -0.50 -15.08 10.17
CA SER A 166 -0.89 -14.52 11.48
C SER A 166 0.02 -13.38 11.96
N LEU A 167 1.21 -13.24 11.37
CA LEU A 167 2.19 -12.22 11.71
C LEU A 167 2.25 -11.07 10.67
N GLU A 168 1.43 -11.10 9.60
CA GLU A 168 1.52 -10.16 8.48
C GLU A 168 1.40 -8.67 8.89
N ASP A 169 0.70 -8.39 9.98
CA ASP A 169 0.58 -7.03 10.52
C ASP A 169 1.74 -6.58 11.43
N LEU A 170 2.63 -7.50 11.81
CA LEU A 170 3.73 -7.24 12.74
C LEU A 170 5.02 -6.81 12.03
N ILE A 171 4.86 -5.91 11.05
CA ILE A 171 5.94 -5.26 10.31
C ILE A 171 6.16 -3.82 10.79
N ASP A 172 7.34 -3.27 10.54
CA ASP A 172 7.61 -1.85 10.78
C ASP A 172 7.30 -1.02 9.53
N ARG A 173 6.10 -0.46 9.45
CA ARG A 173 5.64 0.35 8.30
C ARG A 173 6.54 1.53 7.96
N HIS A 174 7.35 2.01 8.89
CA HIS A 174 8.30 3.10 8.68
C HIS A 174 9.67 2.63 8.20
N SER A 175 9.98 1.35 8.35
CA SER A 175 11.27 0.77 7.98
C SER A 175 11.73 1.11 6.55
N PRO A 176 10.88 1.10 5.52
CA PRO A 176 11.29 1.46 4.16
C PRO A 176 11.79 2.91 3.99
N PHE A 177 11.45 3.80 4.94
CA PHE A 177 11.84 5.21 4.94
C PHE A 177 13.04 5.51 5.83
N ILE A 178 13.46 4.55 6.66
CA ILE A 178 14.59 4.72 7.59
C ILE A 178 15.88 4.30 6.90
N GLN A 179 16.79 5.23 6.70
CA GLN A 179 18.15 4.92 6.25
C GLN A 179 18.94 4.36 7.43
N ARG A 180 19.11 3.05 7.45
CA ARG A 180 19.99 2.40 8.43
C ARG A 180 21.41 2.44 7.91
N ARG A 181 22.36 2.82 8.78
CA ARG A 181 23.78 2.72 8.45
C ARG A 181 24.13 1.24 8.37
N SER A 182 24.60 0.78 7.21
CA SER A 182 25.22 -0.54 7.11
C SER A 182 26.40 -0.54 8.08
N LYS A 183 26.39 -1.44 9.06
CA LYS A 183 27.59 -1.67 9.85
C LYS A 183 28.69 -2.06 8.87
N PRO A 184 29.90 -1.44 8.91
CA PRO A 184 31.05 -2.07 8.29
C PRO A 184 31.13 -3.48 8.85
N LEU A 185 31.41 -4.47 8.02
CA LEU A 185 31.80 -5.81 8.47
C LEU A 185 33.00 -5.62 9.41
N ALA A 186 32.72 -5.36 10.69
CA ALA A 186 33.74 -5.32 11.71
C ALA A 186 34.21 -6.77 11.83
N ALA A 187 35.44 -6.99 11.40
CA ALA A 187 36.15 -8.19 11.79
C ALA A 187 35.93 -8.36 13.31
N ASP A 188 35.57 -9.58 13.72
CA ASP A 188 35.47 -10.03 15.11
C ASP A 188 36.80 -9.90 15.84
N HIS A 189 37.28 -8.69 16.00
CA HIS A 189 38.34 -8.41 16.94
C HIS A 189 37.63 -8.03 18.26
N GLU A 190 37.62 -8.97 19.19
CA GLU A 190 37.33 -8.70 20.59
C GLU A 190 38.22 -7.53 21.06
N VAL A 191 37.73 -6.32 20.94
CA VAL A 191 38.35 -5.15 21.56
C VAL A 191 38.08 -5.22 23.05
N ASN A 192 38.83 -6.10 23.76
CA ASN A 192 38.73 -6.24 25.21
C ASN A 192 39.63 -5.26 25.97
N THR A 193 40.40 -4.43 25.27
CA THR A 193 41.37 -3.52 25.84
C THR A 193 40.99 -2.06 25.61
N VAL A 194 41.21 -1.23 26.64
CA VAL A 194 41.04 0.22 26.55
C VAL A 194 41.99 0.74 25.49
N SER A 195 41.48 1.53 24.54
CA SER A 195 42.31 2.12 23.48
C SER A 195 43.29 3.10 24.12
N ARG A 196 44.57 2.77 24.05
CA ARG A 196 45.66 3.69 24.43
C ARG A 196 46.28 4.28 23.17
N ILE A 197 46.57 5.57 23.22
CA ILE A 197 47.33 6.24 22.17
C ILE A 197 48.79 5.83 22.35
N SER A 198 49.40 5.36 21.25
CA SER A 198 50.83 4.95 21.29
C SER A 198 51.72 6.13 21.69
N SER A 199 52.52 5.94 22.74
CA SER A 199 53.40 6.94 23.31
C SER A 199 54.72 6.32 23.73
N SER A 200 55.76 7.14 23.89
CA SER A 200 56.97 6.74 24.57
C SER A 200 56.76 6.73 26.10
N ASP A 201 57.41 5.82 26.83
CA ASP A 201 57.19 5.61 28.24
C ASP A 201 57.21 6.87 29.10
N TYR A 202 58.12 7.81 28.78
CA TYR A 202 58.22 9.07 29.52
C TYR A 202 57.12 10.09 29.24
N MET A 203 56.33 9.90 28.19
CA MET A 203 55.21 10.75 27.77
C MET A 203 53.84 10.13 28.02
N ASP A 204 53.76 8.89 28.44
CA ASP A 204 52.53 8.16 28.52
C ASP A 204 51.50 8.82 29.48
N ASP A 205 51.92 9.29 30.61
CA ASP A 205 51.05 10.00 31.56
C ASP A 205 50.46 11.32 31.02
N TYR A 206 51.13 11.94 30.04
CA TYR A 206 50.63 13.15 29.36
C TYR A 206 49.71 12.83 28.21
N ILE A 207 50.01 11.79 27.46
CA ILE A 207 49.24 11.40 26.27
C ILE A 207 48.03 10.57 26.65
N ASN A 208 48.13 9.72 27.66
CA ASN A 208 47.08 8.86 28.21
C ASN A 208 46.77 9.22 29.69
N PRO A 209 46.36 10.46 29.97
CA PRO A 209 46.07 10.84 31.35
C PRO A 209 44.93 9.99 31.95
N PRO A 210 44.91 9.79 33.29
CA PRO A 210 43.93 8.95 33.98
C PRO A 210 42.46 9.26 33.60
N ASP A 211 42.16 10.53 33.44
CA ASP A 211 40.80 10.97 33.05
C ASP A 211 40.40 10.56 31.60
N PHE A 212 41.38 10.50 30.73
CA PHE A 212 41.16 9.99 29.37
C PHE A 212 40.90 8.49 29.39
N LEU A 213 41.75 7.74 30.07
CA LEU A 213 41.60 6.29 30.20
C LEU A 213 40.28 5.90 30.91
N ALA A 214 39.86 6.67 31.92
CA ALA A 214 38.57 6.48 32.58
C ALA A 214 37.39 6.68 31.64
N ARG A 215 37.44 7.71 30.76
CA ARG A 215 36.40 7.95 29.74
C ARG A 215 36.37 6.86 28.71
N GLU A 216 37.51 6.40 28.22
CA GLU A 216 37.58 5.29 27.22
C GLU A 216 37.10 3.97 27.82
N LYS A 217 37.43 3.71 29.12
CA LYS A 217 36.89 2.56 29.84
C LYS A 217 35.37 2.62 29.98
N LEU A 218 34.82 3.79 30.29
CA LEU A 218 33.36 3.98 30.39
C LEU A 218 32.67 3.74 29.05
N LYS A 219 33.27 4.21 27.94
CA LYS A 219 32.76 3.93 26.60
C LYS A 219 32.78 2.43 26.30
N LEU A 220 33.88 1.76 26.57
CA LEU A 220 34.03 0.33 26.38
C LEU A 220 32.99 -0.47 27.22
N ASP A 221 32.75 -0.08 28.46
CA ASP A 221 31.74 -0.69 29.29
C ASP A 221 30.32 -0.44 28.81
N GLN A 222 30.05 0.75 28.24
CA GLN A 222 28.77 1.05 27.61
C GLN A 222 28.58 0.23 26.32
N GLU A 223 29.60 0.09 25.49
CA GLU A 223 29.57 -0.78 24.32
C GLU A 223 29.38 -2.25 24.68
N LYS A 224 30.09 -2.74 25.70
CA LYS A 224 29.90 -4.11 26.22
C LYS A 224 28.48 -4.33 26.77
N ARG A 225 27.88 -3.34 27.42
CA ARG A 225 26.48 -3.41 27.85
C ARG A 225 25.53 -3.41 26.65
N ARG A 226 25.77 -2.60 25.62
CA ARG A 226 24.99 -2.61 24.38
C ARG A 226 25.05 -3.96 23.66
N ARG A 227 26.24 -4.54 23.54
CA ARG A 227 26.45 -5.88 22.93
C ARG A 227 25.79 -7.02 23.72
N LYS A 228 25.51 -6.83 25.02
CA LYS A 228 24.77 -7.81 25.83
C LYS A 228 23.25 -7.76 25.60
N HIS A 229 22.73 -6.71 24.97
CA HIS A 229 21.32 -6.65 24.60
C HIS A 229 21.11 -7.38 23.28
N PHE A 230 20.26 -8.38 23.30
CA PHE A 230 19.84 -9.11 22.12
C PHE A 230 18.41 -8.72 21.74
N PRO A 231 18.18 -8.37 20.47
CA PRO A 231 19.15 -8.07 19.41
C PRO A 231 19.91 -6.77 19.68
N GLU A 232 21.14 -6.62 19.15
CA GLU A 232 21.96 -5.40 19.34
C GLU A 232 21.25 -4.12 18.85
N GLU A 233 20.47 -4.22 17.79
CA GLU A 233 19.62 -3.18 17.24
C GLU A 233 18.18 -3.69 17.18
N PRO A 234 17.33 -3.36 18.17
CA PRO A 234 15.95 -3.83 18.16
C PRO A 234 15.16 -3.20 16.99
N HIS A 235 14.43 -4.06 16.30
CA HIS A 235 13.52 -3.68 15.23
C HIS A 235 12.07 -3.86 15.68
N ARG A 236 11.16 -3.03 15.14
CA ARG A 236 9.71 -3.24 15.33
C ARG A 236 9.15 -4.30 14.39
N ASP A 237 9.94 -4.73 13.40
CA ASP A 237 9.58 -5.74 12.42
C ASP A 237 9.84 -7.13 13.00
N VAL A 238 8.79 -7.77 13.49
CA VAL A 238 8.86 -9.10 14.09
C VAL A 238 9.19 -10.15 13.03
N MET A 239 8.66 -10.01 11.81
CA MET A 239 8.96 -10.96 10.73
C MET A 239 10.44 -10.91 10.37
N GLN A 240 11.04 -9.71 10.29
CA GLN A 240 12.49 -9.55 10.06
C GLN A 240 13.30 -10.19 11.18
N PHE A 241 12.90 -9.97 12.43
CA PHE A 241 13.57 -10.59 13.59
C PHE A 241 13.55 -12.13 13.49
N LEU A 242 12.41 -12.71 13.11
CA LEU A 242 12.30 -14.16 12.97
C LEU A 242 13.14 -14.71 11.80
N ILE A 243 13.21 -13.99 10.68
CA ILE A 243 14.07 -14.37 9.54
C ILE A 243 15.55 -14.40 9.96
N GLU A 244 16.00 -13.44 10.78
CA GLU A 244 17.40 -13.31 11.17
C GLU A 244 17.82 -14.24 12.33
N TYR A 245 16.91 -14.56 13.24
CA TYR A 245 17.29 -15.19 14.51
C TYR A 245 16.53 -16.47 14.86
N ALA A 246 15.42 -16.78 14.22
CA ALA A 246 14.71 -18.00 14.51
C ALA A 246 15.39 -19.22 13.85
N PRO A 247 15.33 -20.40 14.46
CA PRO A 247 15.88 -21.64 13.90
C PRO A 247 14.95 -22.19 12.81
N LEU A 248 14.86 -21.46 11.69
CA LEU A 248 14.06 -21.80 10.53
C LEU A 248 14.88 -22.67 9.55
N GLU A 249 14.21 -23.59 8.88
CA GLU A 249 14.75 -24.24 7.70
C GLU A 249 14.77 -23.27 6.51
N ASP A 250 15.61 -23.47 5.51
CA ASP A 250 15.76 -22.57 4.36
C ASP A 250 14.41 -22.25 3.69
N TRP A 251 13.57 -23.28 3.46
CA TRP A 251 12.26 -23.09 2.84
C TRP A 251 11.28 -22.29 3.73
N GLN A 252 11.40 -22.40 5.05
CA GLN A 252 10.60 -21.63 6.01
C GLN A 252 11.01 -20.16 6.00
N SER A 253 12.33 -19.90 6.00
CA SER A 253 12.87 -18.54 5.89
C SER A 253 12.45 -17.88 4.57
N ASP A 254 12.51 -18.62 3.45
CA ASP A 254 12.06 -18.14 2.15
C ASP A 254 10.57 -17.76 2.15
N ILE A 255 9.70 -18.63 2.68
CA ILE A 255 8.24 -18.36 2.77
C ILE A 255 7.98 -17.14 3.66
N LEU A 256 8.60 -17.06 4.83
CA LEU A 256 8.40 -15.92 5.74
C LEU A 256 8.85 -14.62 5.09
N SER A 257 9.95 -14.62 4.33
CA SER A 257 10.42 -13.46 3.55
C SER A 257 9.41 -13.07 2.47
N MET A 258 8.83 -14.02 1.74
CA MET A 258 7.80 -13.74 0.72
C MET A 258 6.56 -13.10 1.35
N ILE A 259 6.06 -13.63 2.47
CA ILE A 259 4.89 -13.08 3.15
C ILE A 259 5.20 -11.67 3.70
N ARG A 260 6.41 -11.44 4.20
CA ARG A 260 6.85 -10.12 4.63
C ARG A 260 6.86 -9.11 3.47
N ASP A 261 7.37 -9.49 2.29
CA ASP A 261 7.36 -8.62 1.11
C ASP A 261 5.92 -8.26 0.68
N GLU A 262 5.01 -9.23 0.73
CA GLU A 262 3.58 -9.01 0.47
C GLU A 262 2.96 -8.06 1.52
N ALA A 263 3.27 -8.23 2.80
CA ALA A 263 2.80 -7.37 3.87
C ALA A 263 3.23 -5.91 3.67
N TYR A 264 4.48 -5.66 3.30
CA TYR A 264 4.97 -4.30 2.97
C TYR A 264 4.31 -3.70 1.73
N TYR A 265 3.94 -4.53 0.77
CA TYR A 265 3.19 -4.06 -0.40
C TYR A 265 1.77 -3.62 -0.05
N PHE A 266 1.06 -4.37 0.81
CA PHE A 266 -0.31 -4.07 1.20
C PHE A 266 -0.44 -3.00 2.30
N ALA A 267 0.59 -2.80 3.12
CA ALA A 267 0.56 -1.85 4.23
C ALA A 267 0.13 -0.42 3.84
N PRO A 268 0.64 0.21 2.76
CA PRO A 268 0.20 1.53 2.33
C PRO A 268 -1.29 1.61 1.99
N GLN A 269 -1.87 0.55 1.43
CA GLN A 269 -3.29 0.52 1.08
C GLN A 269 -4.15 0.62 2.34
N ALA A 270 -3.82 -0.15 3.39
CA ALA A 270 -4.52 -0.08 4.67
C ALA A 270 -4.34 1.28 5.36
N GLN A 271 -3.11 1.83 5.34
CA GLN A 271 -2.80 3.11 5.98
C GLN A 271 -3.49 4.30 5.35
N THR A 272 -3.68 4.29 4.03
CA THR A 272 -4.17 5.44 3.28
C THR A 272 -5.60 5.27 2.77
N LYS A 273 -6.30 4.21 3.16
CA LYS A 273 -7.60 3.83 2.60
C LYS A 273 -8.57 5.00 2.47
N ILE A 274 -8.78 5.77 3.55
CA ILE A 274 -9.72 6.90 3.55
C ILE A 274 -9.32 7.96 2.52
N MET A 275 -8.05 8.36 2.50
CA MET A 275 -7.58 9.41 1.59
C MET A 275 -7.51 8.92 0.14
N ASN A 276 -7.15 7.66 -0.08
CA ASN A 276 -7.09 7.06 -1.41
C ASN A 276 -8.48 6.90 -2.03
N GLU A 277 -9.43 6.32 -1.28
CA GLU A 277 -10.85 6.21 -1.72
C GLU A 277 -11.48 7.60 -1.92
N GLY A 278 -11.19 8.52 -1.01
CA GLY A 278 -11.66 9.90 -1.11
C GLY A 278 -11.11 10.62 -2.34
N TRP A 279 -9.82 10.44 -2.66
CA TRP A 279 -9.18 11.03 -3.85
C TRP A 279 -9.80 10.53 -5.13
N ALA A 280 -9.95 9.21 -5.24
CA ALA A 280 -10.58 8.59 -6.39
C ALA A 280 -12.06 9.02 -6.52
N THR A 281 -12.78 9.13 -5.40
CA THR A 281 -14.18 9.63 -5.37
C THR A 281 -14.28 11.10 -5.79
N TYR A 282 -13.36 11.94 -5.32
CA TYR A 282 -13.30 13.36 -5.68
C TYR A 282 -13.10 13.52 -7.20
N TRP A 283 -12.14 12.81 -7.76
CA TRP A 283 -11.84 12.92 -9.19
C TRP A 283 -12.89 12.27 -10.08
N HIS A 284 -13.43 11.11 -9.70
CA HIS A 284 -14.51 10.55 -10.51
C HIS A 284 -15.74 11.46 -10.51
N ALA A 285 -16.12 12.04 -9.36
CA ALA A 285 -17.22 12.98 -9.30
C ALA A 285 -16.99 14.18 -10.21
N LYS A 286 -15.79 14.76 -10.19
CA LYS A 286 -15.42 15.92 -11.00
C LYS A 286 -15.39 15.61 -12.50
N ILE A 287 -14.71 14.54 -12.90
CA ILE A 287 -14.63 14.12 -14.32
C ILE A 287 -16.01 13.77 -14.87
N MET A 288 -16.81 13.04 -14.10
CA MET A 288 -18.16 12.66 -14.51
C MET A 288 -19.05 13.91 -14.70
N THR A 289 -19.18 14.75 -13.68
CA THR A 289 -20.12 15.89 -13.70
C THR A 289 -19.70 16.99 -14.68
N GLU A 290 -18.41 17.21 -14.91
CA GLU A 290 -17.94 18.30 -15.77
C GLU A 290 -17.73 17.88 -17.23
N ARG A 291 -17.50 16.57 -17.53
CA ARG A 291 -17.04 16.12 -18.84
C ARG A 291 -17.72 14.87 -19.40
N ALA A 292 -17.97 13.85 -18.58
CA ALA A 292 -18.27 12.52 -19.09
C ALA A 292 -19.76 12.19 -19.16
N LEU A 293 -20.60 12.83 -18.37
CA LEU A 293 -22.04 12.59 -18.33
C LEU A 293 -22.76 13.26 -19.52
N THR A 294 -23.73 12.54 -20.05
CA THR A 294 -24.78 13.12 -20.89
C THR A 294 -25.96 13.53 -20.01
N ASP A 295 -26.82 14.42 -20.51
CA ASP A 295 -28.00 14.89 -19.76
C ASP A 295 -28.90 13.73 -19.30
N ALA A 296 -28.98 12.66 -20.08
CA ALA A 296 -29.77 11.48 -19.76
C ALA A 296 -29.20 10.63 -18.62
N GLU A 297 -27.90 10.72 -18.36
CA GLU A 297 -27.19 9.91 -17.35
C GLU A 297 -27.11 10.58 -15.96
N ILE A 298 -27.48 11.87 -15.85
CA ILE A 298 -27.29 12.67 -14.63
C ILE A 298 -28.02 12.05 -13.43
N ILE A 299 -29.26 11.61 -13.61
CA ILE A 299 -30.09 11.06 -12.53
C ILE A 299 -29.52 9.73 -12.06
N ASP A 300 -29.19 8.83 -12.97
CA ASP A 300 -28.60 7.51 -12.64
C ASP A 300 -27.25 7.67 -11.94
N PHE A 301 -26.43 8.60 -12.42
CA PHE A 301 -25.15 8.92 -11.76
C PHE A 301 -25.38 9.45 -10.35
N ALA A 302 -26.32 10.37 -10.15
CA ALA A 302 -26.59 10.92 -8.82
C ALA A 302 -27.05 9.85 -7.84
N ASP A 303 -27.84 8.89 -8.28
CA ASP A 303 -28.30 7.77 -7.48
C ASP A 303 -27.13 6.85 -7.10
N HIS A 304 -26.33 6.41 -8.07
CA HIS A 304 -25.15 5.56 -7.83
C HIS A 304 -24.11 6.25 -6.94
N HIS A 305 -23.82 7.52 -7.19
CA HIS A 305 -22.88 8.29 -6.37
C HIS A 305 -23.38 8.47 -4.95
N SER A 306 -24.67 8.78 -4.76
CA SER A 306 -25.25 8.92 -3.44
C SER A 306 -25.23 7.61 -2.65
N GLY A 307 -25.44 6.48 -3.30
CA GLY A 307 -25.30 5.16 -2.73
C GLY A 307 -23.86 4.85 -2.26
N THR A 308 -22.87 5.22 -3.09
CA THR A 308 -21.45 5.03 -2.77
C THR A 308 -21.03 5.84 -1.55
N VAL A 309 -21.50 7.07 -1.41
CA VAL A 309 -21.16 7.96 -0.28
C VAL A 309 -22.18 7.91 0.87
N ALA A 310 -23.10 6.94 0.87
CA ALA A 310 -24.08 6.79 1.93
C ALA A 310 -23.42 6.49 3.28
N MET A 311 -23.98 7.05 4.36
CA MET A 311 -23.52 6.81 5.74
C MET A 311 -24.53 5.94 6.47
N HIS A 312 -24.04 4.88 7.11
CA HIS A 312 -24.85 4.05 7.99
C HIS A 312 -24.46 4.26 9.45
N PRO A 313 -25.39 4.26 10.39
CA PRO A 313 -25.07 4.42 11.81
C PRO A 313 -24.07 3.38 12.30
N GLY A 314 -23.01 3.85 12.99
CA GLY A 314 -21.97 2.98 13.55
C GLY A 314 -20.90 2.50 12.56
N GLN A 315 -20.96 2.92 11.30
CA GLN A 315 -19.96 2.57 10.29
C GLN A 315 -19.34 3.83 9.67
N ILE A 316 -18.01 3.80 9.50
CA ILE A 316 -17.27 4.84 8.78
C ILE A 316 -17.21 4.45 7.32
N ASN A 317 -17.80 5.27 6.44
CA ASN A 317 -17.65 5.11 5.01
C ASN A 317 -16.38 5.87 4.54
N PRO A 318 -15.32 5.16 4.09
CA PRO A 318 -14.06 5.79 3.67
C PRO A 318 -14.24 6.70 2.45
N TYR A 319 -15.14 6.36 1.52
CA TYR A 319 -15.47 7.18 0.35
C TYR A 319 -16.01 8.54 0.77
N LYS A 320 -17.04 8.54 1.62
CA LYS A 320 -17.67 9.76 2.12
C LYS A 320 -16.70 10.62 2.91
N LEU A 321 -16.04 10.03 3.90
CA LEU A 321 -15.13 10.76 4.77
C LEU A 321 -13.96 11.35 3.97
N GLY A 322 -13.34 10.55 3.11
CA GLY A 322 -12.23 11.00 2.27
C GLY A 322 -12.65 12.08 1.27
N PHE A 323 -13.82 11.93 0.64
CA PHE A 323 -14.35 12.92 -0.29
C PHE A 323 -14.60 14.28 0.37
N GLU A 324 -15.23 14.29 1.54
CA GLU A 324 -15.46 15.54 2.28
C GLU A 324 -14.16 16.19 2.77
N LEU A 325 -13.16 15.37 3.17
CA LEU A 325 -11.85 15.88 3.54
C LEU A 325 -11.14 16.56 2.35
N TRP A 326 -11.18 15.97 1.17
CA TRP A 326 -10.58 16.58 -0.02
C TRP A 326 -11.29 17.86 -0.44
N LYS A 327 -12.62 17.90 -0.37
CA LYS A 327 -13.41 19.14 -0.60
C LYS A 327 -13.08 20.24 0.41
N ASP A 328 -12.94 19.89 1.68
CA ASP A 328 -12.54 20.86 2.71
C ASP A 328 -11.12 21.38 2.47
N ILE A 329 -10.18 20.51 2.08
CA ILE A 329 -8.82 20.93 1.72
C ILE A 329 -8.84 21.89 0.54
N GLU A 330 -9.56 21.56 -0.54
CA GLU A 330 -9.71 22.43 -1.71
C GLU A 330 -10.29 23.80 -1.32
N GLU A 331 -11.38 23.80 -0.55
CA GLU A 331 -12.01 25.03 -0.09
C GLU A 331 -11.07 25.90 0.76
N ARG A 332 -10.38 25.27 1.73
CA ARG A 332 -9.44 26.00 2.59
C ARG A 332 -8.31 26.65 1.79
N TRP A 333 -7.71 25.91 0.85
CA TRP A 333 -6.65 26.43 0.02
C TRP A 333 -7.13 27.53 -0.96
N ASN A 334 -8.30 27.34 -1.55
CA ASN A 334 -8.92 28.37 -2.42
C ASN A 334 -9.21 29.67 -1.67
N LYS A 335 -9.69 29.57 -0.43
CA LYS A 335 -10.03 30.71 0.42
C LYS A 335 -8.85 31.28 1.21
N GLY A 336 -7.68 30.63 1.19
CA GLY A 336 -6.51 31.04 1.98
C GLY A 336 -6.70 30.87 3.49
N LYS A 337 -7.47 29.86 3.92
CA LYS A 337 -7.72 29.53 5.33
C LYS A 337 -6.54 28.71 5.90
N PHE A 338 -5.34 29.26 5.83
CA PHE A 338 -4.10 28.65 6.33
C PHE A 338 -3.06 29.71 6.65
N GLY A 339 -2.02 29.29 7.36
CA GLY A 339 -0.88 30.13 7.72
C GLY A 339 -1.15 31.05 8.90
N LYS A 340 -0.09 31.77 9.28
CA LYS A 340 -0.04 32.55 10.53
C LYS A 340 -1.18 33.54 10.68
N ASP A 341 -1.48 34.30 9.63
CA ASP A 341 -2.52 35.34 9.66
C ASP A 341 -3.93 34.76 9.92
N TYR A 342 -4.21 33.56 9.38
CA TYR A 342 -5.47 32.87 9.61
C TYR A 342 -5.52 32.22 11.00
N GLU A 343 -4.43 31.61 11.43
CA GLU A 343 -4.34 30.91 12.71
C GLU A 343 -4.42 31.87 13.90
N GLU A 344 -3.74 33.03 13.80
CA GLU A 344 -3.69 34.08 14.84
C GLU A 344 -4.91 35.03 14.80
N CYS A 345 -5.86 34.83 13.89
CA CYS A 345 -7.07 35.65 13.84
C CYS A 345 -8.03 35.28 14.99
N ASP A 346 -8.17 36.16 15.98
CA ASP A 346 -9.04 35.97 17.15
C ASP A 346 -10.53 36.34 16.88
N ASP A 347 -10.80 37.12 15.85
CA ASP A 347 -12.16 37.47 15.48
C ASP A 347 -12.88 36.35 14.74
N TRP A 348 -13.82 35.70 15.45
CA TRP A 348 -14.58 34.57 14.92
C TRP A 348 -15.38 34.89 13.66
N GLN A 349 -15.93 36.11 13.55
CA GLN A 349 -16.72 36.52 12.38
C GLN A 349 -15.83 36.66 11.15
N THR A 350 -14.66 37.31 11.30
CA THR A 350 -13.67 37.45 10.25
C THR A 350 -13.13 36.07 9.83
N LYS A 351 -12.84 35.22 10.81
CA LYS A 351 -12.33 33.85 10.54
C LYS A 351 -13.38 32.98 9.82
N LYS A 352 -14.64 33.05 10.19
CA LYS A 352 -15.74 32.36 9.53
C LYS A 352 -15.95 32.81 8.08
N ASN A 353 -15.83 34.09 7.81
CA ASN A 353 -16.02 34.68 6.49
C ASN A 353 -14.71 34.81 5.69
N TRP A 354 -13.62 34.22 6.20
CA TRP A 354 -12.30 34.33 5.59
C TRP A 354 -12.29 33.84 4.15
N ASN A 355 -11.95 34.72 3.20
CA ASN A 355 -11.81 34.38 1.81
C ASN A 355 -10.88 35.40 1.12
N ARG A 356 -9.67 34.96 0.83
CA ARG A 356 -8.67 35.73 0.07
C ARG A 356 -8.69 35.44 -1.43
N HIS A 357 -9.57 34.56 -1.90
CA HIS A 357 -9.72 34.17 -3.31
C HIS A 357 -8.40 33.73 -3.96
N LEU A 358 -7.57 32.94 -3.26
CA LEU A 358 -6.25 32.54 -3.75
C LEU A 358 -6.29 31.52 -4.90
N GLY A 359 -7.31 30.68 -4.96
CA GLY A 359 -7.45 29.68 -6.01
C GLY A 359 -6.34 28.61 -6.03
N LEU A 360 -5.76 28.27 -4.87
CA LEU A 360 -4.65 27.33 -4.73
C LEU A 360 -5.06 25.89 -4.44
N GLY A 361 -6.36 25.63 -4.36
CA GLY A 361 -6.92 24.30 -4.05
C GLY A 361 -6.98 23.38 -5.27
N ARG A 362 -5.85 23.19 -5.96
CA ARG A 362 -5.74 22.29 -7.12
C ARG A 362 -4.71 21.22 -6.86
#